data_a50d53fc5e8e468e648a7edc79b73442
#
_entry.id   a50d53fc5e8e468e648a7edc79b73442
#
_cell.length_a   1.000
_cell.length_b   1.000
_cell.length_c   1.000
_cell.angle_alpha   90.00
_cell.angle_beta   90.00
_cell.angle_gamma   90.00
#
_symmetry.space_group_name_H-M   'P 1'
#
loop_
_entity.id
_entity.type
_entity.pdbx_description
1 polymer ?
#
loop_
_entity_poly.entity_id
_entity_poly.type
_entity_poly.pdbx_seq_one_letter_code
_entity_poly.pdbx_strand_id
1 'polypeptide(L)'
;MTKNSNLKRKKADMKVVAEHLNEGSIIGWFKGKFEFGPRALGARSVLVRPTDAETHEKLNKRLGRNEVMPFAPIVLGERANDIFVTNNKSHYTAEFMTMCYDTREEWIDKIPAVVHKVDKSARPQLVFDYNPFYEVLVEYEKLSNIPVLLNTSFNVHGEPIIDGPDQAIKHLLDGVVDYLVMEDFVYYVE
;
A
#
# COMPACT_ATOMS: atom_id res chain seq x y z
N MET A 1 20.99 -17.87 -13.96
CA MET A 1 20.73 -16.47 -13.57
C MET A 1 21.14 -15.58 -14.71
N THR A 2 20.19 -15.19 -15.54
CA THR A 2 20.39 -14.16 -16.56
C THR A 2 20.65 -12.85 -15.84
N LYS A 3 21.85 -12.29 -15.98
CA LYS A 3 22.15 -10.93 -15.50
C LYS A 3 21.24 -9.96 -16.24
N ASN A 4 20.14 -9.55 -15.63
CA ASN A 4 19.30 -8.48 -16.17
C ASN A 4 20.10 -7.17 -15.94
N SER A 5 20.76 -6.73 -17.01
CA SER A 5 21.70 -5.58 -16.99
C SER A 5 21.02 -4.25 -16.60
N ASN A 6 19.69 -4.23 -16.62
CA ASN A 6 18.87 -3.03 -16.38
C ASN A 6 18.32 -2.90 -14.95
N LEU A 7 18.52 -3.92 -14.10
CA LEU A 7 18.11 -3.84 -12.68
C LEU A 7 19.11 -3.00 -11.90
N LYS A 8 18.64 -1.92 -11.32
CA LYS A 8 19.42 -0.99 -10.48
C LYS A 8 18.89 -1.00 -9.06
N ARG A 9 19.72 -0.56 -8.13
CA ARG A 9 19.31 -0.30 -6.74
C ARG A 9 20.01 0.91 -6.16
N LYS A 10 19.34 1.59 -5.26
CA LYS A 10 19.87 2.68 -4.42
C LYS A 10 19.43 2.48 -2.98
N LYS A 11 20.10 3.12 -2.02
CA LYS A 11 19.64 3.13 -0.62
C LYS A 11 18.24 3.74 -0.56
N ALA A 12 17.35 3.13 0.23
CA ALA A 12 15.99 3.63 0.39
C ALA A 12 16.01 4.97 1.15
N ASP A 13 15.28 5.93 0.60
CA ASP A 13 14.92 7.19 1.22
C ASP A 13 13.40 7.29 1.15
N MET A 14 12.73 7.30 2.30
CA MET A 14 11.27 7.27 2.37
C MET A 14 10.63 8.53 1.81
N LYS A 15 11.34 9.66 1.80
CA LYS A 15 10.91 10.86 1.11
C LYS A 15 10.83 10.65 -0.41
N VAL A 16 11.86 10.07 -1.00
CA VAL A 16 11.89 9.75 -2.44
C VAL A 16 10.84 8.69 -2.79
N VAL A 17 10.62 7.69 -1.92
CA VAL A 17 9.55 6.70 -2.10
C VAL A 17 8.16 7.37 -2.06
N ALA A 18 7.96 8.31 -1.14
CA ALA A 18 6.72 9.09 -1.06
C ALA A 18 6.49 10.00 -2.29
N GLU A 19 7.56 10.58 -2.86
CA GLU A 19 7.51 11.33 -4.12
C GLU A 19 7.02 10.43 -5.26
N HIS A 20 7.57 9.24 -5.44
CA HIS A 20 7.12 8.27 -6.45
C HIS A 20 5.65 7.86 -6.24
N LEU A 21 5.23 7.61 -4.99
CA LEU A 21 3.82 7.34 -4.68
C LEU A 21 2.92 8.51 -5.06
N ASN A 22 3.33 9.75 -4.75
CA ASN A 22 2.57 10.95 -5.09
C ASN A 22 2.45 11.18 -6.61
N GLU A 23 3.45 10.76 -7.37
CA GLU A 23 3.43 10.75 -8.85
C GLU A 23 2.54 9.63 -9.42
N GLY A 24 2.08 8.69 -8.60
CA GLY A 24 1.18 7.60 -9.00
C GLY A 24 1.88 6.30 -9.37
N SER A 25 3.16 6.15 -8.99
CA SER A 25 3.88 4.89 -9.13
C SER A 25 3.33 3.80 -8.21
N ILE A 26 3.40 2.56 -8.67
CA ILE A 26 3.05 1.36 -7.90
C ILE A 26 4.31 0.83 -7.24
N ILE A 27 4.33 0.79 -5.91
CA ILE A 27 5.49 0.40 -5.12
C ILE A 27 5.30 -1.00 -4.55
N GLY A 28 6.15 -1.95 -4.92
CA GLY A 28 6.30 -3.21 -4.20
C GLY A 28 7.02 -2.97 -2.88
N TRP A 29 6.53 -3.59 -1.81
CA TRP A 29 7.06 -3.43 -0.46
C TRP A 29 7.39 -4.78 0.15
N PHE A 30 8.67 -5.01 0.43
CA PHE A 30 9.20 -6.25 0.98
C PHE A 30 10.12 -5.93 2.15
N LYS A 31 9.62 -6.10 3.37
CA LYS A 31 10.36 -5.77 4.59
C LYS A 31 10.20 -6.86 5.66
N GLY A 32 11.31 -7.21 6.30
CA GLY A 32 11.33 -8.07 7.48
C GLY A 32 10.72 -9.45 7.27
N LYS A 33 10.23 -10.01 8.37
CA LYS A 33 9.59 -11.32 8.40
C LYS A 33 8.19 -11.25 7.78
N PHE A 34 7.77 -12.34 7.15
CA PHE A 34 6.43 -12.49 6.60
C PHE A 34 5.34 -12.31 7.66
N GLU A 35 4.23 -11.67 7.31
CA GLU A 35 3.07 -11.55 8.19
C GLU A 35 2.46 -12.93 8.50
N PHE A 36 1.97 -13.10 9.72
CA PHE A 36 1.18 -14.27 10.09
C PHE A 36 -0.30 -14.00 9.81
N GLY A 37 -0.81 -14.64 8.74
CA GLY A 37 -2.22 -14.52 8.37
C GLY A 37 -2.45 -14.10 6.91
N PRO A 38 -3.74 -13.88 6.51
CA PRO A 38 -4.11 -13.69 5.11
C PRO A 38 -3.99 -12.23 4.62
N ARG A 39 -3.49 -11.31 5.45
CA ARG A 39 -3.43 -9.87 5.13
C ARG A 39 -1.99 -9.39 5.05
N ALA A 40 -1.70 -8.56 4.04
CA ALA A 40 -0.46 -7.82 3.96
C ALA A 40 -0.53 -6.60 4.89
N LEU A 41 0.32 -6.56 5.92
CA LEU A 41 0.27 -5.60 7.01
C LEU A 41 1.58 -4.78 7.16
N GLY A 42 2.48 -4.86 6.19
CA GLY A 42 3.72 -4.09 6.19
C GLY A 42 4.98 -4.89 5.84
N ALA A 43 4.85 -6.20 5.56
CA ALA A 43 5.98 -7.01 5.15
C ALA A 43 5.94 -7.37 3.65
N ARG A 44 4.77 -7.73 3.10
CA ARG A 44 4.58 -8.16 1.70
C ARG A 44 3.42 -7.43 1.06
N SER A 45 3.63 -6.19 0.66
CA SER A 45 2.57 -5.27 0.24
C SER A 45 2.83 -4.65 -1.13
N VAL A 46 1.78 -4.17 -1.74
CA VAL A 46 1.84 -3.21 -2.85
C VAL A 46 1.17 -1.92 -2.38
N LEU A 47 1.88 -0.81 -2.51
CA LEU A 47 1.43 0.52 -2.11
C LEU A 47 1.16 1.38 -3.33
N VAL A 48 0.08 2.17 -3.28
CA VAL A 48 -0.28 3.15 -4.32
C VAL A 48 -0.98 4.35 -3.66
N ARG A 49 -0.95 5.51 -4.31
CA ARG A 49 -1.74 6.66 -3.85
C ARG A 49 -3.25 6.37 -3.96
N PRO A 50 -4.09 6.82 -3.02
CA PRO A 50 -5.53 6.54 -3.01
C PRO A 50 -6.38 7.57 -3.75
N THR A 51 -5.77 8.64 -4.28
CA THR A 51 -6.43 9.87 -4.73
C THR A 51 -7.08 9.77 -6.10
N ASP A 52 -6.79 8.73 -6.85
CA ASP A 52 -7.27 8.55 -8.22
C ASP A 52 -8.27 7.38 -8.28
N ALA A 53 -9.49 7.66 -8.72
CA ALA A 53 -10.53 6.63 -8.85
C ALA A 53 -10.19 5.52 -9.86
N GLU A 54 -9.34 5.83 -10.86
CA GLU A 54 -8.86 4.86 -11.85
C GLU A 54 -7.77 3.92 -11.29
N THR A 55 -7.18 4.26 -10.15
CA THR A 55 -6.15 3.45 -9.49
C THR A 55 -6.63 2.02 -9.26
N HIS A 56 -7.91 1.84 -8.90
CA HIS A 56 -8.50 0.53 -8.69
C HIS A 56 -8.42 -0.36 -9.95
N GLU A 57 -8.83 0.16 -11.10
CA GLU A 57 -8.81 -0.59 -12.37
C GLU A 57 -7.37 -0.82 -12.86
N LYS A 58 -6.53 0.21 -12.78
CA LYS A 58 -5.12 0.15 -13.15
C LYS A 58 -4.37 -0.91 -12.34
N LEU A 59 -4.60 -0.95 -11.03
CA LEU A 59 -3.95 -1.91 -10.15
C LEU A 59 -4.49 -3.33 -10.36
N ASN A 60 -5.81 -3.51 -10.52
CA ASN A 60 -6.40 -4.79 -10.86
C ASN A 60 -5.81 -5.36 -12.15
N LYS A 61 -5.65 -4.53 -13.19
CA LYS A 61 -5.03 -4.93 -14.45
C LYS A 61 -3.58 -5.39 -14.26
N ARG A 62 -2.78 -4.66 -13.48
CA ARG A 62 -1.38 -5.01 -13.18
C ARG A 62 -1.27 -6.31 -12.38
N LEU A 63 -2.19 -6.54 -11.45
CA LEU A 63 -2.23 -7.75 -10.61
C LEU A 63 -3.00 -8.91 -11.25
N GLY A 64 -3.53 -8.74 -12.47
CA GLY A 64 -4.33 -9.76 -13.17
C GLY A 64 -5.66 -10.10 -12.46
N ARG A 65 -6.22 -9.16 -11.70
CA ARG A 65 -7.45 -9.34 -10.91
C ARG A 65 -8.65 -8.68 -11.58
N ASN A 66 -9.86 -9.20 -11.29
CA ASN A 66 -11.14 -8.61 -11.69
C ASN A 66 -12.02 -8.36 -10.45
N GLU A 67 -11.43 -7.85 -9.37
CA GLU A 67 -12.14 -7.65 -8.12
C GLU A 67 -12.89 -6.32 -8.12
N VAL A 68 -14.16 -6.35 -7.69
CA VAL A 68 -15.03 -5.17 -7.55
C VAL A 68 -14.82 -4.49 -6.20
N MET A 69 -14.38 -5.25 -5.18
CA MET A 69 -14.16 -4.73 -3.83
C MET A 69 -12.99 -3.76 -3.79
N PRO A 70 -13.13 -2.64 -3.07
CA PRO A 70 -12.04 -1.67 -2.94
C PRO A 70 -10.85 -2.28 -2.19
N PHE A 71 -9.68 -1.77 -2.51
CA PHE A 71 -8.46 -2.07 -1.76
C PHE A 71 -8.51 -1.44 -0.36
N ALA A 72 -7.72 -1.97 0.57
CA ALA A 72 -7.68 -1.46 1.93
C ALA A 72 -6.80 -0.21 2.03
N PRO A 73 -7.23 0.84 2.75
CA PRO A 73 -6.34 1.93 3.12
C PRO A 73 -5.39 1.53 4.26
N ILE A 74 -4.16 2.04 4.23
CA ILE A 74 -3.31 2.20 5.42
C ILE A 74 -3.34 3.66 5.82
N VAL A 75 -3.43 3.94 7.10
CA VAL A 75 -3.69 5.27 7.65
C VAL A 75 -2.83 5.51 8.87
N LEU A 76 -2.25 6.70 9.02
CA LEU A 76 -1.62 7.09 10.28
C LEU A 76 -2.63 6.98 11.43
N GLY A 77 -2.29 6.24 12.50
CA GLY A 77 -3.20 5.93 13.59
C GLY A 77 -3.73 7.18 14.29
N GLU A 78 -2.88 8.21 14.44
CA GLU A 78 -3.23 9.52 15.00
C GLU A 78 -4.21 10.32 14.13
N ARG A 79 -4.32 9.98 12.83
CA ARG A 79 -5.22 10.63 11.87
C ARG A 79 -6.52 9.86 11.64
N ALA A 80 -6.67 8.68 12.24
CA ALA A 80 -7.80 7.79 11.98
C ALA A 80 -9.17 8.45 12.25
N ASN A 81 -9.29 9.19 13.34
CA ASN A 81 -10.54 9.87 13.72
C ASN A 81 -10.88 11.08 12.83
N ASP A 82 -9.91 11.62 12.09
CA ASP A 82 -10.16 12.70 11.13
C ASP A 82 -10.80 12.16 9.85
N ILE A 83 -10.53 10.89 9.52
CA ILE A 83 -10.88 10.27 8.24
C ILE A 83 -12.08 9.33 8.37
N PHE A 84 -12.14 8.57 9.47
CA PHE A 84 -13.18 7.57 9.71
C PHE A 84 -13.98 7.86 10.96
N VAL A 85 -15.21 7.36 10.98
CA VAL A 85 -16.04 7.36 12.20
C VAL A 85 -15.60 6.18 13.06
N THR A 86 -14.54 6.37 13.83
CA THR A 86 -13.97 5.35 14.71
C THR A 86 -14.09 5.71 16.18
N ASN A 87 -13.64 4.82 17.05
CA ASN A 87 -13.39 5.10 18.45
C ASN A 87 -12.08 4.44 18.89
N ASN A 88 -11.41 5.02 19.88
CA ASN A 88 -10.09 4.55 20.32
C ASN A 88 -10.07 3.08 20.81
N LYS A 89 -11.22 2.52 21.23
CA LYS A 89 -11.30 1.12 21.69
C LYS A 89 -11.16 0.12 20.54
N SER A 90 -11.46 0.53 19.32
CA SER A 90 -11.35 -0.31 18.12
C SER A 90 -10.02 -0.18 17.37
N HIS A 91 -9.13 0.75 17.78
CA HIS A 91 -7.88 1.01 17.08
C HIS A 91 -6.96 -0.22 17.02
N TYR A 92 -6.82 -0.95 18.12
CA TYR A 92 -6.00 -2.17 18.14
C TYR A 92 -6.45 -3.21 17.10
N THR A 93 -7.76 -3.46 16.98
CA THR A 93 -8.28 -4.41 15.99
C THR A 93 -8.11 -3.90 14.56
N ALA A 94 -8.16 -2.59 14.37
CA ALA A 94 -7.95 -1.96 13.06
C ALA A 94 -6.49 -2.02 12.56
N GLU A 95 -5.50 -2.25 13.43
CA GLU A 95 -4.13 -2.52 13.00
C GLU A 95 -4.01 -3.78 12.11
N PHE A 96 -5.01 -4.67 12.16
CA PHE A 96 -5.02 -5.96 11.44
C PHE A 96 -6.07 -6.02 10.32
N MET A 97 -6.63 -4.88 9.88
CA MET A 97 -7.67 -4.82 8.84
C MET A 97 -8.91 -5.66 9.16
N THR A 98 -9.32 -5.75 10.43
CA THR A 98 -10.44 -6.59 10.88
C THR A 98 -11.75 -5.83 11.05
N MET A 99 -11.71 -4.49 10.97
CA MET A 99 -12.87 -3.62 11.18
C MET A 99 -13.13 -2.75 9.96
N CYS A 100 -14.41 -2.57 9.62
CA CYS A 100 -14.87 -1.57 8.66
C CYS A 100 -15.41 -0.35 9.43
N TYR A 101 -15.19 0.83 8.87
CA TYR A 101 -15.67 2.10 9.41
C TYR A 101 -16.29 2.94 8.29
N ASP A 102 -17.27 3.75 8.65
CA ASP A 102 -17.77 4.78 7.74
C ASP A 102 -16.68 5.83 7.50
N THR A 103 -16.48 6.19 6.25
CA THR A 103 -15.57 7.28 5.86
C THR A 103 -16.30 8.61 6.07
N ARG A 104 -15.64 9.59 6.66
CA ARG A 104 -16.20 10.94 6.78
C ARG A 104 -16.41 11.56 5.40
N GLU A 105 -17.51 12.29 5.25
CA GLU A 105 -17.96 12.82 3.95
C GLU A 105 -16.86 13.64 3.23
N GLU A 106 -16.13 14.47 3.97
CA GLU A 106 -15.04 15.30 3.45
C GLU A 106 -13.82 14.52 2.95
N TRP A 107 -13.75 13.21 3.19
CA TRP A 107 -12.66 12.33 2.76
C TRP A 107 -13.03 11.39 1.63
N ILE A 108 -14.30 11.17 1.36
CA ILE A 108 -14.76 10.21 0.33
C ILE A 108 -14.15 10.51 -1.04
N ASP A 109 -14.19 11.77 -1.46
CA ASP A 109 -13.66 12.20 -2.76
C ASP A 109 -12.15 12.41 -2.77
N LYS A 110 -11.49 12.46 -1.60
CA LYS A 110 -10.04 12.58 -1.49
C LYS A 110 -9.31 11.24 -1.62
N ILE A 111 -9.98 10.14 -1.23
CA ILE A 111 -9.39 8.80 -1.22
C ILE A 111 -10.28 7.76 -1.93
N PRO A 112 -10.80 8.06 -3.14
CA PRO A 112 -11.84 7.26 -3.80
C PRO A 112 -11.41 5.82 -4.12
N ALA A 113 -10.09 5.55 -4.24
CA ALA A 113 -9.60 4.21 -4.57
C ALA A 113 -9.74 3.19 -3.43
N VAL A 114 -9.98 3.66 -2.20
CA VAL A 114 -10.02 2.82 -0.98
C VAL A 114 -11.34 2.90 -0.21
N VAL A 115 -12.30 3.65 -0.74
CA VAL A 115 -13.65 3.80 -0.17
C VAL A 115 -14.64 2.99 -0.99
N HIS A 116 -15.49 2.22 -0.33
CA HIS A 116 -16.52 1.42 -0.99
C HIS A 116 -17.57 2.32 -1.65
N LYS A 117 -17.84 2.08 -2.95
CA LYS A 117 -18.64 3.00 -3.78
C LYS A 117 -20.09 3.16 -3.31
N VAL A 118 -20.68 2.14 -2.68
CA VAL A 118 -22.10 2.14 -2.30
C VAL A 118 -22.31 2.69 -0.89
N ASP A 119 -21.70 2.05 0.13
CA ASP A 119 -21.94 2.37 1.53
C ASP A 119 -20.90 3.34 2.15
N LYS A 120 -19.92 3.76 1.35
CA LYS A 120 -18.86 4.70 1.77
C LYS A 120 -18.01 4.22 2.94
N SER A 121 -18.01 2.94 3.24
CA SER A 121 -17.15 2.34 4.24
C SER A 121 -15.75 2.06 3.70
N ALA A 122 -14.81 1.90 4.60
CA ALA A 122 -13.47 1.40 4.31
C ALA A 122 -13.00 0.45 5.43
N ARG A 123 -12.03 -0.41 5.10
CA ARG A 123 -11.43 -1.35 6.04
C ARG A 123 -9.95 -1.02 6.25
N PRO A 124 -9.64 0.01 7.05
CA PRO A 124 -8.28 0.50 7.21
C PRO A 124 -7.40 -0.46 8.02
N GLN A 125 -6.09 -0.35 7.75
CA GLN A 125 -5.05 -0.69 8.70
C GLN A 125 -4.58 0.61 9.35
N LEU A 126 -4.67 0.70 10.68
CA LEU A 126 -4.05 1.81 11.41
C LEU A 126 -2.56 1.53 11.61
N VAL A 127 -1.75 2.52 11.30
CA VAL A 127 -0.29 2.44 11.30
C VAL A 127 0.26 3.37 12.37
N PHE A 128 1.06 2.81 13.28
CA PHE A 128 1.77 3.53 14.33
C PHE A 128 3.29 3.43 14.10
N ASP A 129 4.08 4.16 14.87
CA ASP A 129 5.53 4.35 14.69
C ASP A 129 6.38 3.06 14.66
N TYR A 130 5.88 1.97 15.24
CA TYR A 130 6.52 0.66 15.16
C TYR A 130 6.22 -0.13 13.88
N ASN A 131 5.28 0.33 13.04
CA ASN A 131 4.92 -0.34 11.79
C ASN A 131 5.86 0.09 10.64
N PRO A 132 6.32 -0.84 9.78
CA PRO A 132 7.21 -0.51 8.66
C PRO A 132 6.70 0.54 7.66
N PHE A 133 5.39 0.79 7.62
CA PHE A 133 4.81 1.81 6.75
C PHE A 133 4.84 3.23 7.32
N TYR A 134 5.10 3.39 8.63
CA TYR A 134 4.92 4.67 9.30
C TYR A 134 5.70 5.80 8.64
N GLU A 135 6.98 5.59 8.43
CA GLU A 135 7.86 6.63 7.86
C GLU A 135 7.41 7.07 6.45
N VAL A 136 7.09 6.13 5.57
CA VAL A 136 6.63 6.48 4.21
C VAL A 136 5.27 7.17 4.22
N LEU A 137 4.37 6.82 5.14
CA LEU A 137 3.08 7.51 5.31
C LEU A 137 3.26 8.95 5.80
N VAL A 138 4.14 9.18 6.77
CA VAL A 138 4.48 10.53 7.27
C VAL A 138 5.06 11.39 6.14
N GLU A 139 6.00 10.86 5.36
CA GLU A 139 6.56 11.59 4.23
C GLU A 139 5.52 11.85 3.12
N TYR A 140 4.64 10.89 2.86
CA TYR A 140 3.56 11.05 1.89
C TYR A 140 2.53 12.10 2.35
N GLU A 141 2.14 12.13 3.63
CA GLU A 141 1.25 13.17 4.18
C GLU A 141 1.85 14.58 4.01
N LYS A 142 3.16 14.75 4.26
CA LYS A 142 3.83 16.05 4.08
C LYS A 142 3.75 16.57 2.65
N LEU A 143 3.76 15.68 1.66
CA LEU A 143 3.70 16.05 0.23
C LEU A 143 2.27 16.28 -0.26
N SER A 144 1.35 15.40 0.14
CA SER A 144 -0.01 15.33 -0.41
C SER A 144 -1.10 15.95 0.46
N ASN A 145 -0.81 16.17 1.75
CA ASN A 145 -1.79 16.47 2.80
C ASN A 145 -2.82 15.32 3.00
N ILE A 146 -2.48 14.10 2.60
CA ILE A 146 -3.33 12.91 2.72
C ILE A 146 -2.57 11.84 3.51
N PRO A 147 -2.98 11.53 4.76
CA PRO A 147 -2.31 10.54 5.62
C PRO A 147 -2.76 9.11 5.31
N VAL A 148 -3.03 8.81 4.04
CA VAL A 148 -3.59 7.54 3.57
C VAL A 148 -2.86 7.06 2.33
N LEU A 149 -2.52 5.77 2.29
CA LEU A 149 -2.12 5.05 1.08
C LEU A 149 -3.03 3.84 0.86
N LEU A 150 -3.14 3.38 -0.38
CA LEU A 150 -3.74 2.10 -0.71
C LEU A 150 -2.74 0.99 -0.42
N ASN A 151 -3.19 -0.09 0.23
CA ASN A 151 -2.42 -1.30 0.47
C ASN A 151 -3.15 -2.54 -0.05
N THR A 152 -2.42 -3.38 -0.73
CA THR A 152 -2.86 -4.74 -1.09
C THR A 152 -1.72 -5.74 -0.95
N SER A 153 -2.04 -7.03 -0.95
CA SER A 153 -1.04 -8.09 -0.89
C SER A 153 -0.14 -8.11 -2.11
N PHE A 154 1.14 -8.39 -1.90
CA PHE A 154 2.12 -8.48 -2.97
C PHE A 154 2.08 -9.87 -3.62
N ASN A 155 1.17 -10.03 -4.55
CA ASN A 155 1.00 -11.22 -5.40
C ASN A 155 0.15 -10.86 -6.62
N VAL A 156 0.30 -11.60 -7.70
CA VAL A 156 -0.65 -11.59 -8.82
C VAL A 156 -1.79 -12.58 -8.57
N HIS A 157 -2.89 -12.45 -9.31
CA HIS A 157 -4.06 -13.30 -9.16
C HIS A 157 -3.71 -14.79 -9.33
N GLY A 158 -4.23 -15.61 -8.44
CA GLY A 158 -4.00 -17.07 -8.45
C GLY A 158 -2.67 -17.51 -7.82
N GLU A 159 -1.78 -16.58 -7.47
CA GLU A 159 -0.54 -16.88 -6.76
C GLU A 159 -0.66 -16.56 -5.27
N PRO A 160 0.07 -17.28 -4.38
CA PRO A 160 0.19 -16.89 -2.99
C PRO A 160 0.93 -15.55 -2.85
N ILE A 161 0.82 -14.92 -1.68
CA ILE A 161 1.65 -13.75 -1.34
C ILE A 161 3.12 -14.19 -1.43
N ILE A 162 3.95 -13.34 -2.06
CA ILE A 162 5.38 -13.65 -2.23
C ILE A 162 6.07 -13.90 -0.90
N ASP A 163 6.91 -14.93 -0.82
CA ASP A 163 7.66 -15.28 0.39
C ASP A 163 9.14 -14.88 0.30
N GLY A 164 9.71 -14.80 -0.90
CA GLY A 164 11.12 -14.59 -1.13
C GLY A 164 11.48 -13.39 -1.99
N PRO A 165 12.72 -12.88 -1.85
CA PRO A 165 13.21 -11.71 -2.60
C PRO A 165 13.25 -11.95 -4.12
N ASP A 166 13.49 -13.19 -4.58
CA ASP A 166 13.53 -13.51 -6.01
C ASP A 166 12.17 -13.30 -6.69
N GLN A 167 11.07 -13.61 -5.98
CA GLN A 167 9.71 -13.36 -6.46
C GLN A 167 9.42 -11.87 -6.52
N ALA A 168 9.86 -11.09 -5.52
CA ALA A 168 9.70 -9.64 -5.52
C ALA A 168 10.43 -8.99 -6.70
N ILE A 169 11.67 -9.40 -6.95
CA ILE A 169 12.46 -8.93 -8.10
C ILE A 169 11.80 -9.36 -9.42
N LYS A 170 11.27 -10.58 -9.51
CA LYS A 170 10.55 -11.05 -10.70
C LYS A 170 9.36 -10.14 -10.99
N HIS A 171 8.54 -9.80 -10.00
CA HIS A 171 7.40 -8.91 -10.19
C HIS A 171 7.81 -7.49 -10.61
N LEU A 172 8.94 -6.98 -10.14
CA LEU A 172 9.50 -5.72 -10.65
C LEU A 172 9.89 -5.84 -12.14
N LEU A 173 10.58 -6.90 -12.51
CA LEU A 173 11.02 -7.12 -13.89
C LEU A 173 9.86 -7.37 -14.87
N ASP A 174 8.80 -8.00 -14.39
CA ASP A 174 7.57 -8.25 -15.16
C ASP A 174 6.66 -7.00 -15.25
N GLY A 175 7.05 -5.88 -14.61
CA GLY A 175 6.29 -4.64 -14.62
C GLY A 175 5.00 -4.67 -13.78
N VAL A 176 4.87 -5.60 -12.82
CA VAL A 176 3.76 -5.63 -11.86
C VAL A 176 3.82 -4.42 -10.93
N VAL A 177 5.04 -4.04 -10.52
CA VAL A 177 5.33 -2.83 -9.76
C VAL A 177 6.35 -1.97 -10.49
N ASP A 178 6.35 -0.65 -10.26
CA ASP A 178 7.27 0.29 -10.92
C ASP A 178 8.58 0.41 -10.15
N TYR A 179 8.52 0.31 -8.83
CA TYR A 179 9.65 0.28 -7.91
C TYR A 179 9.44 -0.81 -6.86
N LEU A 180 10.54 -1.32 -6.31
CA LEU A 180 10.52 -2.30 -5.22
C LEU A 180 11.35 -1.77 -4.05
N VAL A 181 10.69 -1.45 -2.95
CA VAL A 181 11.35 -1.26 -1.65
C VAL A 181 11.59 -2.63 -1.04
N MET A 182 12.85 -3.03 -0.92
CA MET A 182 13.24 -4.31 -0.32
C MET A 182 14.32 -4.06 0.71
N GLU A 183 13.97 -4.27 1.98
CA GLU A 183 14.77 -3.90 3.15
C GLU A 183 15.23 -2.44 3.07
N ASP A 184 16.53 -2.18 3.05
CA ASP A 184 17.11 -0.84 3.04
C ASP A 184 17.36 -0.27 1.63
N PHE A 185 16.84 -0.93 0.59
CA PHE A 185 17.10 -0.54 -0.79
C PHE A 185 15.81 -0.36 -1.60
N VAL A 186 15.86 0.57 -2.57
CA VAL A 186 14.88 0.68 -3.65
C VAL A 186 15.48 0.10 -4.92
N TYR A 187 14.79 -0.85 -5.52
CA TYR A 187 15.14 -1.46 -6.81
C TYR A 187 14.23 -0.90 -7.91
N TYR A 188 14.79 -0.74 -9.10
CA TYR A 188 14.07 -0.24 -10.28
C TYR A 188 14.73 -0.75 -11.56
N VAL A 189 14.03 -0.64 -12.68
CA VAL A 189 14.51 -1.00 -14.02
C VAL A 189 14.74 0.27 -14.83
N GLU A 190 15.93 0.38 -15.46
CA GLU A 190 16.26 1.45 -16.43
C GLU A 190 15.95 1.04 -17.86
#